data_aaee651c5a71257051fd5f2c6cd7436b
#
_entry.id   aaee651c5a71257051fd5f2c6cd7436b
#
_cell.length_a   1.000
_cell.length_b   1.000
_cell.length_c   1.000
_cell.angle_alpha   90.00
_cell.angle_beta   90.00
_cell.angle_gamma   90.00
#
_symmetry.space_group_name_H-M   'P 1'
#
loop_
_entity.id
_entity.type
_entity.pdbx_description
1 polymer ?
#
loop_
_entity_poly.entity_id
_entity_poly.type
_entity_poly.pdbx_seq_one_letter_code
_entity_poly.pdbx_strand_id
1 'polypeptide(L)'
;LGIDVGGLDAAILIGAAPTLASIWQQAGRAGRSGSESLVVLVAYNDTVDQYLMRKPDYFFGRSPEAACVDPHNPYILAQQLACAAYELPLSPDDEAAFGPQTSAVLAALEDAGETHTIDDRAYWAKTDFPGAKVSLRAMSDDTYTIQDASNGHKVIGTVDAISGLELVYPGAIYLHEGESWWVQSLDLEKKIASVEPREVDYYTQPVLDTNIRVRGELQRRDWRGESLRFGEVTYSWQGIAMKKIQYRSLDAIGYHPLELPRLTLDTAGFWFAPGPESWGALAREGLNPWEGLNGVRNLFVTLLPLMAMCDPMDLGGMIDSSNLGRPAIFLFDRYPGGLGFAEQGY
;
A
#
# COMPACT_ATOMS: atom_id res chain seq x y z
N LEU A 1 -1.74 -16.61 6.16
CA LEU A 1 -0.45 -16.79 6.86
C LEU A 1 -0.71 -16.79 8.37
N GLY A 2 -0.09 -17.72 9.13
CA GLY A 2 -0.30 -17.84 10.58
C GLY A 2 -1.08 -19.09 11.02
N ILE A 3 -1.77 -19.77 10.10
CA ILE A 3 -2.38 -21.07 10.40
C ILE A 3 -1.27 -22.11 10.57
N ASP A 4 -1.29 -22.82 11.68
CA ASP A 4 -0.35 -23.92 11.91
C ASP A 4 -0.84 -25.15 11.14
N VAL A 5 -0.26 -25.35 9.95
CA VAL A 5 -0.44 -26.58 9.16
C VAL A 5 0.74 -27.48 9.50
N GLY A 6 0.53 -28.40 10.45
CA GLY A 6 1.55 -29.37 10.84
C GLY A 6 1.65 -30.53 9.82
N GLY A 7 2.84 -31.15 9.74
CA GLY A 7 3.02 -32.43 9.07
C GLY A 7 3.04 -32.38 7.53
N LEU A 8 3.47 -31.27 6.91
CA LEU A 8 3.66 -31.24 5.47
C LEU A 8 5.05 -31.79 5.12
N ASP A 9 5.10 -32.76 4.23
CA ASP A 9 6.35 -33.31 3.70
C ASP A 9 6.87 -32.52 2.50
N ALA A 10 5.96 -31.79 1.80
CA ALA A 10 6.32 -30.96 0.65
C ALA A 10 5.50 -29.69 0.57
N ALA A 11 6.09 -28.63 0.01
CA ALA A 11 5.42 -27.39 -0.36
C ALA A 11 5.74 -27.01 -1.82
N ILE A 12 4.72 -26.60 -2.56
CA ILE A 12 4.88 -26.09 -3.92
C ILE A 12 4.48 -24.62 -3.91
N LEU A 13 5.43 -23.75 -4.21
CA LEU A 13 5.23 -22.31 -4.34
C LEU A 13 5.06 -21.98 -5.82
N ILE A 14 3.96 -21.33 -6.19
CA ILE A 14 3.69 -20.91 -7.58
C ILE A 14 3.92 -19.41 -7.68
N GLY A 15 5.00 -19.02 -8.37
CA GLY A 15 5.54 -17.68 -8.38
C GLY A 15 6.34 -17.36 -7.12
N ALA A 16 7.31 -16.46 -7.23
CA ALA A 16 8.07 -15.96 -6.09
C ALA A 16 7.23 -14.96 -5.30
N ALA A 17 7.22 -15.10 -3.98
CA ALA A 17 6.66 -14.06 -3.13
C ALA A 17 7.54 -12.78 -3.18
N PRO A 18 6.99 -11.60 -2.89
CA PRO A 18 7.70 -10.33 -3.03
C PRO A 18 9.01 -10.23 -2.24
N THR A 19 9.12 -10.94 -1.13
CA THR A 19 10.30 -10.90 -0.26
C THR A 19 10.87 -12.30 0.01
N LEU A 20 12.17 -12.39 0.24
CA LEU A 20 12.82 -13.63 0.66
C LEU A 20 12.24 -14.16 1.97
N ALA A 21 11.98 -13.26 2.93
CA ALA A 21 11.34 -13.61 4.19
C ALA A 21 9.99 -14.32 3.95
N SER A 22 9.18 -13.82 3.03
CA SER A 22 7.88 -14.43 2.67
C SER A 22 8.06 -15.81 2.03
N ILE A 23 9.03 -15.94 1.11
CA ILE A 23 9.34 -17.23 0.47
C ILE A 23 9.78 -18.25 1.53
N TRP A 24 10.69 -17.89 2.44
CA TRP A 24 11.15 -18.75 3.51
C TRP A 24 10.06 -19.09 4.52
N GLN A 25 9.14 -18.15 4.83
CA GLN A 25 7.99 -18.43 5.68
C GLN A 25 7.04 -19.45 5.05
N GLN A 26 6.81 -19.36 3.74
CA GLN A 26 5.99 -20.33 3.01
C GLN A 26 6.70 -21.67 2.92
N ALA A 27 7.98 -21.69 2.56
CA ALA A 27 8.82 -22.88 2.51
C ALA A 27 8.89 -23.60 3.86
N GLY A 28 9.03 -22.85 4.95
CA GLY A 28 9.07 -23.36 6.32
C GLY A 28 7.76 -23.98 6.84
N ARG A 29 6.72 -24.06 6.00
CA ARG A 29 5.52 -24.87 6.31
C ARG A 29 5.76 -26.35 6.10
N ALA A 30 6.70 -26.74 5.25
CA ALA A 30 7.17 -28.10 5.11
C ALA A 30 8.33 -28.40 6.07
N GLY A 31 8.44 -29.63 6.55
CA GLY A 31 9.54 -30.09 7.39
C GLY A 31 9.48 -29.69 8.86
N ARG A 32 8.35 -29.32 9.38
CA ARG A 32 8.15 -29.10 10.81
C ARG A 32 8.35 -30.44 11.54
N SER A 33 9.19 -30.54 12.48
CA SER A 33 9.54 -31.69 13.32
C SER A 33 10.93 -32.28 13.04
N GLY A 34 11.78 -31.59 12.25
CA GLY A 34 13.14 -32.05 11.95
C GLY A 34 13.21 -33.19 10.93
N SER A 35 12.10 -33.47 10.21
CA SER A 35 12.10 -34.40 9.08
C SER A 35 12.61 -33.75 7.79
N GLU A 36 13.13 -34.53 6.88
CA GLU A 36 13.45 -34.08 5.53
C GLU A 36 12.18 -33.66 4.80
N SER A 37 12.24 -32.55 4.07
CA SER A 37 11.10 -32.03 3.32
C SER A 37 11.54 -31.47 1.98
N LEU A 38 10.60 -31.40 1.05
CA LEU A 38 10.83 -30.87 -0.28
C LEU A 38 10.07 -29.55 -0.47
N VAL A 39 10.77 -28.51 -0.95
CA VAL A 39 10.15 -27.27 -1.40
C VAL A 39 10.44 -27.09 -2.89
N VAL A 40 9.40 -26.85 -3.68
CA VAL A 40 9.51 -26.60 -5.13
C VAL A 40 8.95 -25.23 -5.43
N LEU A 41 9.78 -24.34 -5.96
CA LEU A 41 9.35 -23.05 -6.50
C LEU A 41 9.14 -23.18 -8.02
N VAL A 42 7.91 -22.96 -8.46
CA VAL A 42 7.51 -22.93 -9.88
C VAL A 42 7.46 -21.49 -10.32
N ALA A 43 8.48 -21.03 -11.02
CA ALA A 43 8.63 -19.65 -11.45
C ALA A 43 7.65 -19.31 -12.60
N TYR A 44 7.05 -18.12 -12.54
CA TYR A 44 6.36 -17.54 -13.69
C TYR A 44 7.36 -17.10 -14.77
N ASN A 45 6.87 -16.85 -15.97
CA ASN A 45 7.69 -16.30 -17.06
C ASN A 45 7.72 -14.77 -17.00
N ASP A 46 8.01 -14.22 -15.82
CA ASP A 46 8.21 -12.80 -15.60
C ASP A 46 9.68 -12.49 -15.27
N THR A 47 10.01 -11.20 -15.23
CA THR A 47 11.40 -10.74 -15.11
C THR A 47 12.01 -11.10 -13.75
N VAL A 48 11.22 -11.00 -12.67
CA VAL A 48 11.69 -11.22 -11.30
C VAL A 48 11.91 -12.69 -11.03
N ASP A 49 10.90 -13.52 -11.32
CA ASP A 49 10.97 -14.97 -11.12
C ASP A 49 12.12 -15.57 -11.94
N GLN A 50 12.25 -15.16 -13.20
CA GLN A 50 13.32 -15.65 -14.07
C GLN A 50 14.72 -15.18 -13.61
N TYR A 51 14.83 -13.99 -13.06
CA TYR A 51 16.07 -13.52 -12.44
C TYR A 51 16.45 -14.39 -11.23
N LEU A 52 15.50 -14.65 -10.35
CA LEU A 52 15.70 -15.47 -9.18
C LEU A 52 16.14 -16.89 -9.52
N MET A 53 15.50 -17.50 -10.53
CA MET A 53 15.88 -18.84 -11.00
C MET A 53 17.31 -18.91 -11.57
N ARG A 54 17.76 -17.82 -12.22
CA ARG A 54 19.14 -17.74 -12.76
C ARG A 54 20.18 -17.38 -11.73
N LYS A 55 19.76 -16.90 -10.54
CA LYS A 55 20.62 -16.42 -9.46
C LYS A 55 20.26 -17.10 -8.14
N PRO A 56 20.46 -18.42 -8.02
CA PRO A 56 20.09 -19.17 -6.81
C PRO A 56 20.80 -18.64 -5.55
N ASP A 57 21.99 -18.06 -5.70
CA ASP A 57 22.71 -17.41 -4.59
C ASP A 57 21.92 -16.26 -3.96
N TYR A 58 20.96 -15.69 -4.68
CA TYR A 58 20.07 -14.68 -4.13
C TYR A 58 19.19 -15.27 -3.02
N PHE A 59 18.74 -16.51 -3.18
CA PHE A 59 17.95 -17.22 -2.16
C PHE A 59 18.77 -17.77 -1.01
N PHE A 60 19.88 -18.39 -1.34
CA PHE A 60 20.63 -19.20 -0.38
C PHE A 60 21.83 -18.47 0.23
N GLY A 61 22.30 -17.42 -0.41
CA GLY A 61 23.49 -16.67 0.00
C GLY A 61 23.22 -15.36 0.71
N ARG A 62 21.94 -14.94 0.85
CA ARG A 62 21.58 -13.69 1.50
C ARG A 62 20.74 -13.93 2.76
N SER A 63 20.90 -13.04 3.74
CA SER A 63 19.92 -12.96 4.83
C SER A 63 18.58 -12.48 4.30
N PRO A 64 17.45 -12.92 4.90
CA PRO A 64 16.17 -12.27 4.68
C PRO A 64 16.27 -10.76 4.94
N GLU A 65 15.40 -10.05 4.34
CA GLU A 65 15.36 -8.59 4.36
C GLU A 65 15.23 -8.03 5.78
N ALA A 66 15.87 -6.91 6.05
CA ALA A 66 15.61 -6.11 7.24
C ALA A 66 14.30 -5.35 7.07
N ALA A 67 13.44 -5.34 8.08
CA ALA A 67 12.23 -4.54 8.06
C ALA A 67 12.58 -3.05 7.98
N CYS A 68 11.89 -2.33 7.11
CA CYS A 68 11.91 -0.89 7.10
C CYS A 68 10.80 -0.38 8.03
N VAL A 69 11.14 0.47 8.98
CA VAL A 69 10.21 1.07 9.92
C VAL A 69 10.54 2.56 10.01
N ASP A 70 9.54 3.40 9.84
CA ASP A 70 9.66 4.82 10.18
C ASP A 70 9.07 5.09 11.57
N PRO A 71 9.91 5.15 12.61
CA PRO A 71 9.46 5.41 13.98
C PRO A 71 8.97 6.85 14.18
N HIS A 72 9.23 7.73 13.23
CA HIS A 72 8.87 9.16 13.29
C HIS A 72 7.61 9.48 12.50
N ASN A 73 6.98 8.48 11.88
CA ASN A 73 5.71 8.70 11.18
C ASN A 73 4.64 9.20 12.18
N PRO A 74 4.12 10.44 12.03
CA PRO A 74 3.23 11.04 13.01
C PRO A 74 1.88 10.31 13.12
N TYR A 75 1.43 9.64 12.07
CA TYR A 75 0.18 8.86 12.10
C TYR A 75 0.34 7.59 12.94
N ILE A 76 1.46 6.90 12.79
CA ILE A 76 1.78 5.72 13.62
C ILE A 76 2.01 6.17 15.07
N LEU A 77 2.79 7.23 15.25
CA LEU A 77 3.11 7.76 16.58
C LEU A 77 1.85 8.19 17.34
N ALA A 78 0.89 8.84 16.67
CA ALA A 78 -0.38 9.24 17.30
C ALA A 78 -1.15 8.06 17.87
N GLN A 79 -1.25 6.96 17.10
CA GLN A 79 -1.93 5.75 17.55
C GLN A 79 -1.20 5.09 18.74
N GLN A 80 0.13 5.07 18.71
CA GLN A 80 0.93 4.51 19.81
C GLN A 80 0.85 5.37 21.06
N LEU A 81 0.90 6.71 20.95
CA LEU A 81 0.75 7.61 22.08
C LEU A 81 -0.65 7.56 22.70
N ALA A 82 -1.71 7.40 21.89
CA ALA A 82 -3.06 7.16 22.38
C ALA A 82 -3.14 5.89 23.24
N CYS A 83 -2.55 4.79 22.76
CA CYS A 83 -2.48 3.54 23.52
C CYS A 83 -1.65 3.70 24.81
N ALA A 84 -0.50 4.36 24.72
CA ALA A 84 0.36 4.58 25.87
C ALA A 84 -0.32 5.46 26.94
N ALA A 85 -0.99 6.55 26.53
CA ALA A 85 -1.74 7.44 27.45
C ALA A 85 -2.93 6.72 28.12
N TYR A 86 -3.51 5.71 27.46
CA TYR A 86 -4.54 4.84 28.05
C TYR A 86 -3.97 3.93 29.14
N GLU A 87 -2.77 3.39 28.93
CA GLU A 87 -2.12 2.49 29.90
C GLU A 87 -1.54 3.26 31.08
N LEU A 88 -0.81 4.34 30.82
CA LEU A 88 -0.17 5.20 31.83
C LEU A 88 -0.12 6.65 31.31
N PRO A 89 -0.36 7.66 32.20
CA PRO A 89 -0.26 9.04 31.79
C PRO A 89 1.16 9.39 31.32
N LEU A 90 1.24 9.96 30.11
CA LEU A 90 2.51 10.34 29.49
C LEU A 90 3.01 11.67 30.06
N SER A 91 4.30 11.75 30.29
CA SER A 91 5.03 12.93 30.76
C SER A 91 5.97 13.47 29.67
N PRO A 92 6.51 14.70 29.78
CA PRO A 92 7.52 15.20 28.87
C PRO A 92 8.78 14.32 28.75
N ASP A 93 9.12 13.58 29.81
CA ASP A 93 10.28 12.68 29.83
C ASP A 93 10.11 11.48 28.88
N ASP A 94 8.86 11.14 28.52
CA ASP A 94 8.55 10.03 27.61
C ASP A 94 8.96 10.33 26.15
N GLU A 95 9.31 11.59 25.82
CA GLU A 95 9.94 11.97 24.55
C GLU A 95 11.22 11.15 24.27
N ALA A 96 11.95 10.77 25.33
CA ALA A 96 13.12 9.91 25.20
C ALA A 96 12.79 8.52 24.63
N ALA A 97 11.58 8.02 24.85
CA ALA A 97 11.12 6.71 24.36
C ALA A 97 10.41 6.80 23.00
N PHE A 98 9.59 7.83 22.78
CA PHE A 98 8.74 7.98 21.60
C PHE A 98 9.31 8.91 20.52
N GLY A 99 10.40 9.64 20.83
CA GLY A 99 11.09 10.51 19.89
C GLY A 99 10.64 11.99 19.93
N PRO A 100 11.33 12.86 19.16
CA PRO A 100 11.21 14.32 19.30
C PRO A 100 9.87 14.90 18.86
N GLN A 101 9.03 14.13 18.19
CA GLN A 101 7.70 14.59 17.75
C GLN A 101 6.61 14.36 18.82
N THR A 102 6.92 13.68 19.92
CA THR A 102 5.98 13.27 20.97
C THR A 102 5.12 14.44 21.46
N SER A 103 5.74 15.55 21.83
CA SER A 103 5.03 16.71 22.35
C SER A 103 4.08 17.34 21.32
N ALA A 104 4.50 17.41 20.04
CA ALA A 104 3.67 17.95 18.97
C ALA A 104 2.47 17.05 18.67
N VAL A 105 2.68 15.73 18.68
CA VAL A 105 1.60 14.76 18.42
C VAL A 105 0.64 14.69 19.59
N LEU A 106 1.11 14.76 20.84
CA LEU A 106 0.23 14.85 22.02
C LEU A 106 -0.63 16.11 21.99
N ALA A 107 -0.09 17.25 21.59
CA ALA A 107 -0.87 18.48 21.43
C ALA A 107 -1.98 18.29 20.35
N ALA A 108 -1.69 17.64 19.24
CA ALA A 108 -2.69 17.33 18.22
C ALA A 108 -3.78 16.36 18.72
N LEU A 109 -3.41 15.36 19.54
CA LEU A 109 -4.37 14.45 20.18
C LEU A 109 -5.25 15.18 21.20
N GLU A 110 -4.71 16.16 21.92
CA GLU A 110 -5.47 17.01 22.85
C GLU A 110 -6.45 17.91 22.10
N ASP A 111 -6.02 18.56 21.02
CA ASP A 111 -6.88 19.35 20.14
C ASP A 111 -8.03 18.51 19.54
N ALA A 112 -7.77 17.23 19.25
CA ALA A 112 -8.78 16.27 18.79
C ALA A 112 -9.68 15.75 19.94
N GLY A 113 -9.41 16.14 21.20
CA GLY A 113 -10.15 15.68 22.38
C GLY A 113 -9.93 14.20 22.69
N GLU A 114 -8.80 13.64 22.29
CA GLU A 114 -8.43 12.24 22.56
C GLU A 114 -7.61 12.11 23.83
N THR A 115 -6.80 13.11 24.14
CA THR A 115 -6.05 13.22 25.39
C THR A 115 -6.43 14.50 26.14
N HIS A 116 -6.09 14.55 27.40
CA HIS A 116 -6.22 15.74 28.24
C HIS A 116 -5.02 15.88 29.17
N THR A 117 -4.42 17.06 29.21
CA THR A 117 -3.21 17.33 30.01
C THR A 117 -3.58 17.89 31.38
N ILE A 118 -3.10 17.26 32.46
CA ILE A 118 -3.22 17.70 33.85
C ILE A 118 -1.84 17.59 34.48
N ASP A 119 -1.35 18.67 35.10
CA ASP A 119 -0.05 18.71 35.78
C ASP A 119 1.11 18.15 34.91
N ASP A 120 1.21 18.64 33.66
CA ASP A 120 2.19 18.23 32.65
C ASP A 120 2.14 16.73 32.26
N ARG A 121 1.03 16.06 32.55
CA ARG A 121 0.80 14.67 32.13
C ARG A 121 -0.41 14.55 31.22
N ALA A 122 -0.23 13.89 30.10
CA ALA A 122 -1.29 13.59 29.13
C ALA A 122 -2.00 12.28 29.50
N TYR A 123 -3.31 12.36 29.70
CA TYR A 123 -4.21 11.27 30.02
C TYR A 123 -5.11 10.96 28.84
N TRP A 124 -5.48 9.69 28.64
CA TRP A 124 -6.53 9.34 27.71
C TRP A 124 -7.88 9.92 28.16
N ALA A 125 -8.56 10.65 27.28
CA ALA A 125 -9.77 11.42 27.65
C ALA A 125 -11.09 10.69 27.30
N LYS A 126 -11.03 9.58 26.57
CA LYS A 126 -12.22 8.83 26.12
C LYS A 126 -12.41 7.55 26.95
N THR A 127 -13.59 6.94 26.82
CA THR A 127 -13.95 5.70 27.57
C THR A 127 -13.64 4.43 26.78
N ASP A 128 -13.40 4.54 25.49
CA ASP A 128 -13.09 3.41 24.61
C ASP A 128 -11.60 3.02 24.69
N PHE A 129 -11.33 1.78 24.35
CA PHE A 129 -9.98 1.25 24.29
C PHE A 129 -9.32 1.63 22.93
N PRO A 130 -8.30 2.50 22.91
CA PRO A 130 -7.72 2.98 21.66
C PRO A 130 -7.09 1.86 20.85
N GLY A 131 -6.47 0.86 21.49
CA GLY A 131 -5.83 -0.26 20.80
C GLY A 131 -6.77 -1.11 19.94
N ALA A 132 -8.10 -1.05 20.19
CA ALA A 132 -9.08 -1.72 19.33
C ALA A 132 -9.17 -1.10 17.93
N LYS A 133 -8.73 0.14 17.77
CA LYS A 133 -8.75 0.90 16.50
C LYS A 133 -7.41 0.88 15.79
N VAL A 134 -6.33 0.49 16.46
CA VAL A 134 -4.98 0.47 15.87
C VAL A 134 -4.84 -0.71 14.92
N SER A 135 -4.52 -0.43 13.67
CA SER A 135 -4.19 -1.44 12.68
C SER A 135 -2.76 -1.23 12.18
N LEU A 136 -1.96 -2.28 12.22
CA LEU A 136 -0.61 -2.29 11.65
C LEU A 136 -0.60 -2.56 10.13
N ARG A 137 -1.77 -2.77 9.52
CA ARG A 137 -1.90 -3.17 8.11
C ARG A 137 -2.87 -2.33 7.30
N ALA A 138 -3.84 -1.66 7.95
CA ALA A 138 -4.82 -0.83 7.26
C ALA A 138 -4.30 0.59 7.08
N MET A 139 -4.56 1.17 5.92
CA MET A 139 -4.23 2.56 5.61
C MET A 139 -5.17 3.56 6.32
N SER A 140 -6.26 3.07 6.92
CA SER A 140 -7.26 3.88 7.61
C SER A 140 -7.86 3.08 8.77
N ASP A 141 -8.14 3.75 9.89
CA ASP A 141 -8.87 3.18 11.03
C ASP A 141 -10.36 3.00 10.73
N ASP A 142 -10.84 3.67 9.69
CA ASP A 142 -12.20 3.56 9.18
C ASP A 142 -12.37 2.31 8.32
N THR A 143 -13.46 1.59 8.51
CA THR A 143 -13.77 0.37 7.75
C THR A 143 -15.18 0.40 7.20
N TYR A 144 -15.36 -0.15 6.00
CA TYR A 144 -16.68 -0.50 5.47
C TYR A 144 -17.03 -1.92 5.89
N THR A 145 -18.25 -2.09 6.38
CA THR A 145 -18.83 -3.41 6.66
C THR A 145 -19.52 -3.93 5.40
N ILE A 146 -19.18 -5.13 4.96
CA ILE A 146 -19.77 -5.78 3.79
C ILE A 146 -20.89 -6.69 4.26
N GLN A 147 -22.12 -6.46 3.78
CA GLN A 147 -23.31 -7.17 4.21
C GLN A 147 -24.03 -7.85 3.05
N ASP A 148 -24.36 -9.12 3.23
CA ASP A 148 -25.20 -9.87 2.29
C ASP A 148 -26.68 -9.41 2.41
N ALA A 149 -27.13 -8.66 1.42
CA ALA A 149 -28.51 -8.14 1.37
C ALA A 149 -29.54 -9.25 1.12
N SER A 150 -29.14 -10.36 0.52
CA SER A 150 -30.03 -11.50 0.24
C SER A 150 -30.27 -12.38 1.47
N ASN A 151 -29.43 -12.28 2.51
CA ASN A 151 -29.47 -13.11 3.70
C ASN A 151 -29.55 -12.28 4.99
N GLY A 152 -30.56 -11.41 5.07
CA GLY A 152 -30.84 -10.65 6.29
C GLY A 152 -29.73 -9.70 6.73
N HIS A 153 -28.95 -9.16 5.80
CA HIS A 153 -27.80 -8.27 6.06
C HIS A 153 -26.71 -8.91 6.93
N LYS A 154 -26.48 -10.20 6.77
CA LYS A 154 -25.38 -10.89 7.43
C LYS A 154 -24.05 -10.27 7.01
N VAL A 155 -23.23 -9.93 8.00
CA VAL A 155 -21.85 -9.44 7.73
C VAL A 155 -21.01 -10.59 7.19
N ILE A 156 -20.39 -10.38 6.02
CA ILE A 156 -19.48 -11.33 5.38
C ILE A 156 -18.02 -10.91 5.50
N GLY A 157 -17.76 -9.63 5.75
CA GLY A 157 -16.39 -9.13 5.91
C GLY A 157 -16.35 -7.63 6.19
N THR A 158 -15.13 -7.13 6.32
CA THR A 158 -14.83 -5.70 6.43
C THR A 158 -13.66 -5.36 5.51
N VAL A 159 -13.61 -4.12 5.05
CA VAL A 159 -12.50 -3.58 4.25
C VAL A 159 -12.20 -2.16 4.74
N ASP A 160 -10.93 -1.76 4.77
CA ASP A 160 -10.57 -0.39 5.14
C ASP A 160 -11.20 0.64 4.18
N ALA A 161 -11.43 1.85 4.69
CA ALA A 161 -12.20 2.85 3.96
C ALA A 161 -11.53 3.32 2.65
N ILE A 162 -10.21 3.24 2.58
CA ILE A 162 -9.44 3.60 1.38
C ILE A 162 -9.60 2.52 0.32
N SER A 163 -9.26 1.28 0.65
CA SER A 163 -9.41 0.13 -0.27
C SER A 163 -10.88 -0.15 -0.60
N GLY A 164 -11.81 0.17 0.31
CA GLY A 164 -13.23 -0.04 0.11
C GLY A 164 -13.77 0.70 -1.11
N LEU A 165 -13.33 1.92 -1.37
CA LEU A 165 -13.73 2.68 -2.55
C LEU A 165 -13.16 2.11 -3.87
N GLU A 166 -12.14 1.27 -3.80
CA GLU A 166 -11.58 0.58 -4.96
C GLU A 166 -12.12 -0.86 -5.13
N LEU A 167 -12.70 -1.45 -4.08
CA LEU A 167 -13.12 -2.86 -4.08
C LEU A 167 -14.65 -3.05 -4.03
N VAL A 168 -15.36 -2.21 -3.25
CA VAL A 168 -16.80 -2.40 -2.98
C VAL A 168 -17.65 -1.21 -3.45
N TYR A 169 -17.26 -0.57 -4.56
CA TYR A 169 -18.07 0.46 -5.20
C TYR A 169 -19.33 -0.12 -5.89
N PRO A 170 -20.40 0.65 -6.09
CA PRO A 170 -21.62 0.15 -6.72
C PRO A 170 -21.37 -0.47 -8.10
N GLY A 171 -21.85 -1.69 -8.30
CA GLY A 171 -21.65 -2.48 -9.51
C GLY A 171 -20.35 -3.28 -9.57
N ALA A 172 -19.48 -3.19 -8.57
CA ALA A 172 -18.28 -4.02 -8.48
C ALA A 172 -18.62 -5.50 -8.30
N ILE A 173 -17.71 -6.36 -8.75
CA ILE A 173 -17.66 -7.78 -8.40
C ILE A 173 -16.59 -7.95 -7.33
N TYR A 174 -17.03 -8.13 -6.11
CA TYR A 174 -16.18 -8.38 -4.96
C TYR A 174 -15.96 -9.88 -4.78
N LEU A 175 -14.71 -10.30 -4.66
CA LEU A 175 -14.35 -11.70 -4.45
C LEU A 175 -14.05 -11.92 -2.97
N HIS A 176 -14.77 -12.85 -2.35
CA HIS A 176 -14.60 -13.21 -0.95
C HIS A 176 -14.73 -14.71 -0.75
N GLU A 177 -13.72 -15.33 -0.13
CA GLU A 177 -13.66 -16.78 0.15
C GLU A 177 -13.96 -17.69 -1.08
N GLY A 178 -13.58 -17.24 -2.27
CA GLY A 178 -13.80 -17.98 -3.51
C GLY A 178 -15.17 -17.76 -4.15
N GLU A 179 -16.04 -16.99 -3.53
CA GLU A 179 -17.34 -16.59 -4.06
C GLU A 179 -17.32 -15.20 -4.68
N SER A 180 -18.17 -14.98 -5.68
CA SER A 180 -18.34 -13.68 -6.35
C SER A 180 -19.58 -12.97 -5.82
N TRP A 181 -19.42 -11.74 -5.41
CA TRP A 181 -20.46 -10.89 -4.81
C TRP A 181 -20.63 -9.63 -5.64
N TRP A 182 -21.84 -9.37 -6.10
CA TRP A 182 -22.15 -8.11 -6.77
C TRP A 182 -22.51 -7.02 -5.76
N VAL A 183 -21.84 -5.88 -5.82
CA VAL A 183 -22.10 -4.74 -4.94
C VAL A 183 -23.31 -3.97 -5.46
N GLN A 184 -24.40 -4.01 -4.71
CA GLN A 184 -25.62 -3.28 -5.02
C GLN A 184 -25.50 -1.80 -4.72
N SER A 185 -24.96 -1.47 -3.52
CA SER A 185 -24.83 -0.10 -3.05
C SER A 185 -23.68 0.03 -2.04
N LEU A 186 -23.16 1.25 -1.95
CA LEU A 186 -22.17 1.66 -0.95
C LEU A 186 -22.71 2.91 -0.23
N ASP A 187 -23.04 2.75 1.05
CA ASP A 187 -23.43 3.86 1.93
C ASP A 187 -22.17 4.43 2.59
N LEU A 188 -21.75 5.60 2.14
CA LEU A 188 -20.52 6.26 2.61
C LEU A 188 -20.66 6.79 4.04
N GLU A 189 -21.86 7.17 4.48
CA GLU A 189 -22.09 7.70 5.82
C GLU A 189 -22.12 6.58 6.87
N LYS A 190 -22.88 5.52 6.58
CA LYS A 190 -22.98 4.35 7.48
C LYS A 190 -21.82 3.38 7.34
N LYS A 191 -20.98 3.57 6.31
CA LYS A 191 -19.85 2.70 5.98
C LYS A 191 -20.29 1.24 5.77
N ILE A 192 -21.34 1.07 4.95
CA ILE A 192 -21.93 -0.24 4.63
C ILE A 192 -21.92 -0.45 3.13
N ALA A 193 -21.33 -1.55 2.69
CA ALA A 193 -21.46 -2.08 1.35
C ALA A 193 -22.48 -3.22 1.36
N SER A 194 -23.59 -3.08 0.60
CA SER A 194 -24.59 -4.12 0.44
C SER A 194 -24.27 -4.94 -0.81
N VAL A 195 -24.15 -6.24 -0.64
CA VAL A 195 -23.77 -7.17 -1.71
C VAL A 195 -24.77 -8.32 -1.84
N GLU A 196 -24.79 -8.97 -3.00
CA GLU A 196 -25.52 -10.22 -3.22
C GLU A 196 -24.65 -11.23 -3.97
N PRO A 197 -24.80 -12.55 -3.72
CA PRO A 197 -24.08 -13.58 -4.46
C PRO A 197 -24.42 -13.50 -5.95
N ARG A 198 -23.41 -13.56 -6.81
CA ARG A 198 -23.62 -13.54 -8.27
C ARG A 198 -22.49 -14.25 -9.00
N GLU A 199 -22.82 -15.34 -9.69
CA GLU A 199 -21.87 -15.97 -10.60
C GLU A 199 -21.74 -15.15 -11.88
N VAL A 200 -20.51 -14.83 -12.25
CA VAL A 200 -20.17 -14.05 -13.45
C VAL A 200 -18.88 -14.58 -14.07
N ASP A 201 -18.71 -14.34 -15.37
CA ASP A 201 -17.51 -14.70 -16.13
C ASP A 201 -16.53 -13.51 -16.31
N TYR A 202 -16.73 -12.44 -15.56
CA TYR A 202 -15.92 -11.24 -15.58
C TYR A 202 -15.62 -10.73 -14.17
N TYR A 203 -14.60 -9.92 -14.05
CA TYR A 203 -14.33 -9.11 -12.87
C TYR A 203 -14.41 -7.61 -13.19
N THR A 204 -14.44 -6.78 -12.18
CA THR A 204 -14.49 -5.34 -12.34
C THR A 204 -13.23 -4.68 -11.80
N GLN A 205 -12.81 -3.59 -12.44
CA GLN A 205 -11.68 -2.79 -12.02
C GLN A 205 -12.04 -1.30 -12.10
N PRO A 206 -11.74 -0.49 -11.04
CA PRO A 206 -11.97 0.94 -11.12
C PRO A 206 -11.00 1.60 -12.09
N VAL A 207 -11.47 2.63 -12.78
CA VAL A 207 -10.66 3.56 -13.54
C VAL A 207 -10.48 4.78 -12.66
N LEU A 208 -9.23 5.04 -12.29
CA LEU A 208 -8.89 6.11 -11.35
C LEU A 208 -8.42 7.35 -12.11
N ASP A 209 -8.97 8.51 -11.75
CA ASP A 209 -8.37 9.82 -12.03
C ASP A 209 -7.42 10.15 -10.88
N THR A 210 -6.14 10.30 -11.19
CA THR A 210 -5.07 10.43 -10.19
C THR A 210 -4.31 11.73 -10.37
N ASN A 211 -3.88 12.30 -9.27
CA ASN A 211 -3.04 13.49 -9.26
C ASN A 211 -2.02 13.41 -8.12
N ILE A 212 -0.84 13.99 -8.31
CA ILE A 212 0.17 14.14 -7.27
C ILE A 212 0.60 15.60 -7.17
N ARG A 213 0.79 16.08 -5.94
CA ARG A 213 1.27 17.43 -5.65
C ARG A 213 2.46 17.38 -4.71
N VAL A 214 3.56 18.01 -5.09
CA VAL A 214 4.72 18.21 -4.19
C VAL A 214 4.35 19.25 -3.14
N ARG A 215 4.52 18.90 -1.87
CA ARG A 215 4.33 19.80 -0.72
C ARG A 215 5.64 20.42 -0.29
N GLY A 216 6.69 19.63 -0.26
CA GLY A 216 8.03 20.07 0.15
C GLY A 216 9.12 19.18 -0.43
N GLU A 217 10.24 19.81 -0.82
CA GLU A 217 11.47 19.11 -1.21
C GLU A 217 12.38 19.03 0.00
N LEU A 218 12.76 17.82 0.42
CA LEU A 218 13.63 17.59 1.56
C LEU A 218 15.06 17.29 1.14
N GLN A 219 15.23 16.53 0.04
CA GLN A 219 16.54 16.13 -0.45
C GLN A 219 16.61 16.24 -1.97
N ARG A 220 17.81 16.51 -2.48
CA ARG A 220 18.09 16.60 -3.92
C ARG A 220 19.45 16.00 -4.24
N ARG A 221 19.50 15.22 -5.31
CA ARG A 221 20.74 14.73 -5.94
C ARG A 221 20.72 15.06 -7.42
N ASP A 222 21.79 15.63 -7.91
CA ASP A 222 21.99 15.84 -9.34
C ASP A 222 22.92 14.75 -9.88
N TRP A 223 22.52 14.12 -10.98
CA TRP A 223 23.28 13.05 -11.60
C TRP A 223 23.19 13.18 -13.13
N ARG A 224 24.32 13.38 -13.79
CA ARG A 224 24.44 13.50 -15.26
C ARG A 224 23.46 14.51 -15.90
N GLY A 225 23.21 15.64 -15.24
CA GLY A 225 22.27 16.66 -15.72
C GLY A 225 20.80 16.37 -15.39
N GLU A 226 20.49 15.20 -14.83
CA GLU A 226 19.19 14.84 -14.29
C GLU A 226 19.09 15.24 -12.82
N SER A 227 17.87 15.40 -12.33
CA SER A 227 17.62 15.73 -10.92
C SER A 227 16.72 14.68 -10.29
N LEU A 228 17.23 14.03 -9.25
CA LEU A 228 16.49 13.17 -8.38
C LEU A 228 16.17 13.93 -7.09
N ARG A 229 14.94 13.88 -6.64
CA ARG A 229 14.46 14.63 -5.47
C ARG A 229 13.64 13.72 -4.59
N PHE A 230 13.65 14.01 -3.30
CA PHE A 230 12.83 13.33 -2.28
C PHE A 230 12.13 14.37 -1.42
N GLY A 231 10.92 14.06 -0.96
CA GLY A 231 10.17 14.94 -0.07
C GLY A 231 8.73 14.52 0.16
N GLU A 232 7.96 15.48 0.64
CA GLU A 232 6.55 15.28 0.96
C GLU A 232 5.67 15.51 -0.27
N VAL A 233 4.71 14.62 -0.47
CA VAL A 233 3.76 14.69 -1.58
C VAL A 233 2.34 14.43 -1.07
N THR A 234 1.35 15.03 -1.75
CA THR A 234 -0.06 14.65 -1.62
C THR A 234 -0.46 13.90 -2.87
N TYR A 235 -0.76 12.61 -2.74
CA TYR A 235 -1.39 11.82 -3.78
C TYR A 235 -2.89 11.89 -3.63
N SER A 236 -3.61 12.08 -4.72
CA SER A 236 -5.07 12.07 -4.72
C SER A 236 -5.61 11.23 -5.86
N TRP A 237 -6.73 10.54 -5.61
CA TRP A 237 -7.37 9.70 -6.61
C TRP A 237 -8.89 9.67 -6.44
N GLN A 238 -9.56 9.35 -7.53
CA GLN A 238 -11.01 9.24 -7.58
C GLN A 238 -11.40 8.16 -8.58
N GLY A 239 -12.26 7.24 -8.19
CA GLY A 239 -12.88 6.30 -9.11
C GLY A 239 -13.90 7.03 -9.98
N ILE A 240 -13.60 7.22 -11.27
CA ILE A 240 -14.45 7.94 -12.23
C ILE A 240 -15.25 7.01 -13.13
N ALA A 241 -14.80 5.78 -13.28
CA ALA A 241 -15.48 4.74 -14.04
C ALA A 241 -15.06 3.35 -13.54
N MET A 242 -15.83 2.34 -13.88
CA MET A 242 -15.39 0.96 -13.79
C MET A 242 -15.33 0.31 -15.16
N LYS A 243 -14.40 -0.60 -15.36
CA LYS A 243 -14.35 -1.49 -16.52
C LYS A 243 -14.66 -2.91 -16.09
N LYS A 244 -15.42 -3.63 -16.94
CA LYS A 244 -15.66 -5.06 -16.81
C LYS A 244 -14.65 -5.79 -17.70
N ILE A 245 -13.96 -6.76 -17.13
CA ILE A 245 -12.90 -7.50 -17.81
C ILE A 245 -13.24 -8.98 -17.76
N GLN A 246 -13.29 -9.63 -18.91
CA GLN A 246 -13.61 -11.05 -19.02
C GLN A 246 -12.44 -11.90 -18.52
N TYR A 247 -12.71 -12.92 -17.70
CA TYR A 247 -11.66 -13.75 -17.11
C TYR A 247 -10.78 -14.47 -18.12
N ARG A 248 -11.36 -14.96 -19.22
CA ARG A 248 -10.62 -15.78 -20.17
C ARG A 248 -9.80 -15.00 -21.19
N SER A 249 -10.40 -13.95 -21.75
CA SER A 249 -9.76 -13.16 -22.82
C SER A 249 -8.97 -11.98 -22.29
N LEU A 250 -9.24 -11.55 -21.05
CA LEU A 250 -8.75 -10.31 -20.43
C LEU A 250 -9.19 -9.05 -21.18
N ASP A 251 -10.19 -9.15 -22.03
CA ASP A 251 -10.73 -8.02 -22.77
C ASP A 251 -11.67 -7.19 -21.89
N ALA A 252 -11.64 -5.88 -22.09
CA ALA A 252 -12.62 -4.99 -21.49
C ALA A 252 -13.95 -5.09 -22.27
N ILE A 253 -14.99 -5.62 -21.65
CA ILE A 253 -16.30 -5.84 -22.25
C ILE A 253 -17.32 -4.74 -21.95
N GLY A 254 -16.96 -3.74 -21.14
CA GLY A 254 -17.82 -2.61 -20.83
C GLY A 254 -17.18 -1.62 -19.87
N TYR A 255 -17.63 -0.35 -19.98
CA TYR A 255 -17.28 0.75 -19.09
C TYR A 255 -18.55 1.37 -18.53
N HIS A 256 -18.53 1.71 -17.24
CA HIS A 256 -19.64 2.36 -16.56
C HIS A 256 -19.09 3.51 -15.72
N PRO A 257 -19.72 4.71 -15.76
CA PRO A 257 -19.28 5.83 -14.94
C PRO A 257 -19.49 5.54 -13.45
N LEU A 258 -18.61 6.10 -12.62
CA LEU A 258 -18.69 6.09 -11.17
C LEU A 258 -18.64 7.52 -10.64
N GLU A 259 -19.37 7.77 -9.56
CA GLU A 259 -19.36 9.03 -8.82
C GLU A 259 -18.90 8.76 -7.38
N LEU A 260 -17.61 8.48 -7.23
CA LEU A 260 -16.99 8.25 -5.92
C LEU A 260 -16.32 9.53 -5.41
N PRO A 261 -16.17 9.71 -4.10
CA PRO A 261 -15.42 10.83 -3.55
C PRO A 261 -13.96 10.76 -3.95
N ARG A 262 -13.31 11.94 -4.06
CA ARG A 262 -11.86 12.01 -4.21
C ARG A 262 -11.21 11.77 -2.87
N LEU A 263 -10.26 10.86 -2.85
CA LEU A 263 -9.41 10.56 -1.71
C LEU A 263 -8.08 11.30 -1.83
N THR A 264 -7.47 11.58 -0.69
CA THR A 264 -6.14 12.20 -0.59
C THR A 264 -5.28 11.46 0.41
N LEU A 265 -4.00 11.36 0.12
CA LEU A 265 -3.00 10.73 0.95
C LEU A 265 -1.77 11.63 1.01
N ASP A 266 -1.48 12.18 2.17
CA ASP A 266 -0.22 12.87 2.44
C ASP A 266 0.84 11.82 2.79
N THR A 267 1.94 11.80 2.03
CA THR A 267 2.94 10.74 2.14
C THR A 267 4.33 11.23 1.71
N ALA A 268 5.33 10.35 1.86
CA ALA A 268 6.67 10.56 1.33
C ALA A 268 6.79 10.02 -0.10
N GLY A 269 7.58 10.71 -0.92
CA GLY A 269 7.84 10.28 -2.28
C GLY A 269 9.16 10.80 -2.82
N PHE A 270 9.69 10.12 -3.83
CA PHE A 270 10.78 10.67 -4.63
C PHE A 270 10.35 10.81 -6.08
N TRP A 271 11.00 11.74 -6.78
CA TRP A 271 10.68 11.98 -8.18
C TRP A 271 11.91 12.27 -9.01
N PHE A 272 11.85 11.77 -10.22
CA PHE A 272 12.87 11.89 -11.24
C PHE A 272 12.31 12.59 -12.47
N ALA A 273 12.93 13.71 -12.87
CA ALA A 273 12.57 14.43 -14.07
C ALA A 273 13.73 14.42 -15.06
N PRO A 274 13.61 13.73 -16.21
CA PRO A 274 14.64 13.71 -17.22
C PRO A 274 15.03 15.10 -17.69
N GLY A 275 16.32 15.32 -17.91
CA GLY A 275 16.87 16.59 -18.39
C GLY A 275 16.66 16.80 -19.88
N PRO A 276 16.98 18.02 -20.37
CA PRO A 276 16.85 18.38 -21.80
C PRO A 276 17.63 17.47 -22.74
N GLU A 277 18.78 16.96 -22.31
CA GLU A 277 19.62 16.07 -23.13
C GLU A 277 18.93 14.72 -23.36
N SER A 278 18.32 14.11 -22.31
CA SER A 278 17.59 12.88 -22.44
C SER A 278 16.36 13.03 -23.36
N TRP A 279 15.60 14.12 -23.20
CA TRP A 279 14.51 14.46 -24.10
C TRP A 279 14.97 14.63 -25.54
N GLY A 280 16.07 15.36 -25.74
CA GLY A 280 16.67 15.57 -27.08
C GLY A 280 17.17 14.26 -27.71
N ALA A 281 17.71 13.34 -26.92
CA ALA A 281 18.12 12.02 -27.40
C ALA A 281 16.94 11.20 -27.90
N LEU A 282 15.88 11.07 -27.09
CA LEU A 282 14.67 10.36 -27.47
C LEU A 282 14.02 10.94 -28.75
N ALA A 283 13.96 12.27 -28.84
CA ALA A 283 13.39 12.94 -30.01
C ALA A 283 14.21 12.65 -31.29
N ARG A 284 15.57 12.62 -31.21
CA ARG A 284 16.42 12.28 -32.35
C ARG A 284 16.22 10.85 -32.85
N GLU A 285 15.94 9.92 -31.93
CA GLU A 285 15.68 8.52 -32.26
C GLU A 285 14.21 8.27 -32.68
N GLY A 286 13.37 9.30 -32.71
CA GLY A 286 11.94 9.17 -33.05
C GLY A 286 11.13 8.39 -32.03
N LEU A 287 11.63 8.27 -30.80
CA LEU A 287 10.96 7.56 -29.71
C LEU A 287 9.95 8.45 -29.00
N ASN A 288 8.84 7.85 -28.56
CA ASN A 288 7.84 8.55 -27.76
C ASN A 288 8.31 8.70 -26.30
N PRO A 289 8.58 9.91 -25.82
CA PRO A 289 9.11 10.12 -24.48
C PRO A 289 8.14 9.69 -23.36
N TRP A 290 6.82 9.81 -23.58
CA TRP A 290 5.82 9.40 -22.61
C TRP A 290 5.76 7.88 -22.43
N GLU A 291 5.86 7.14 -23.52
CA GLU A 291 5.93 5.68 -23.48
C GLU A 291 7.22 5.22 -22.82
N GLY A 292 8.33 5.90 -23.10
CA GLY A 292 9.62 5.67 -22.44
C GLY A 292 9.53 5.87 -20.93
N LEU A 293 8.94 7.00 -20.48
CA LEU A 293 8.73 7.26 -19.05
C LEU A 293 7.80 6.22 -18.40
N ASN A 294 6.75 5.81 -19.10
CA ASN A 294 5.86 4.73 -18.58
C ASN A 294 6.63 3.42 -18.41
N GLY A 295 7.50 3.08 -19.36
CA GLY A 295 8.38 1.93 -19.24
C GLY A 295 9.29 2.01 -18.01
N VAL A 296 9.95 3.15 -17.81
CA VAL A 296 10.82 3.39 -16.67
C VAL A 296 10.02 3.38 -15.36
N ARG A 297 8.86 4.02 -15.30
CA ARG A 297 7.97 3.99 -14.13
C ARG A 297 7.56 2.56 -13.77
N ASN A 298 7.15 1.76 -14.76
CA ASN A 298 6.80 0.36 -14.55
C ASN A 298 7.99 -0.45 -14.02
N LEU A 299 9.18 -0.21 -14.57
CA LEU A 299 10.40 -0.86 -14.11
C LEU A 299 10.69 -0.52 -12.64
N PHE A 300 10.59 0.74 -12.24
CA PHE A 300 10.81 1.16 -10.87
C PHE A 300 9.79 0.56 -9.91
N VAL A 301 8.50 0.60 -10.23
CA VAL A 301 7.43 -0.01 -9.40
C VAL A 301 7.65 -1.52 -9.24
N THR A 302 8.23 -2.19 -10.23
CA THR A 302 8.51 -3.62 -10.17
C THR A 302 9.79 -3.95 -9.40
N LEU A 303 10.85 -3.15 -9.56
CA LEU A 303 12.17 -3.45 -8.98
C LEU A 303 12.38 -2.84 -7.60
N LEU A 304 11.79 -1.68 -7.31
CA LEU A 304 11.98 -1.00 -6.04
C LEU A 304 11.50 -1.86 -4.84
N PRO A 305 10.40 -2.61 -4.90
CA PRO A 305 10.01 -3.52 -3.83
C PRO A 305 11.06 -4.56 -3.49
N LEU A 306 11.84 -5.04 -4.46
CA LEU A 306 12.94 -5.97 -4.21
C LEU A 306 14.11 -5.34 -3.45
N MET A 307 14.25 -4.01 -3.52
CA MET A 307 15.32 -3.26 -2.85
C MET A 307 14.85 -2.71 -1.50
N ALA A 308 13.66 -2.14 -1.48
CA ALA A 308 13.03 -1.59 -0.28
C ALA A 308 12.36 -2.65 0.60
N MET A 309 12.24 -3.89 0.07
CA MET A 309 11.79 -5.07 0.79
C MET A 309 10.36 -4.97 1.31
N CYS A 310 9.50 -4.37 0.50
CA CYS A 310 8.09 -4.15 0.77
C CYS A 310 7.20 -4.93 -0.20
N ASP A 311 5.92 -4.98 0.11
CA ASP A 311 4.93 -5.47 -0.85
C ASP A 311 4.84 -4.47 -2.03
N PRO A 312 4.75 -4.94 -3.29
CA PRO A 312 4.51 -4.05 -4.44
C PRO A 312 3.29 -3.14 -4.29
N MET A 313 2.32 -3.54 -3.48
CA MET A 313 1.12 -2.73 -3.18
C MET A 313 1.39 -1.56 -2.23
N ASP A 314 2.52 -1.57 -1.50
CA ASP A 314 2.92 -0.50 -0.58
C ASP A 314 3.53 0.71 -1.30
N LEU A 315 3.87 0.55 -2.58
CA LEU A 315 4.45 1.60 -3.42
C LEU A 315 3.51 2.00 -4.55
N GLY A 316 3.35 3.30 -4.72
CA GLY A 316 2.69 3.91 -5.86
C GLY A 316 3.68 4.49 -6.85
N GLY A 317 3.31 4.49 -8.14
CA GLY A 317 4.11 5.13 -9.18
C GLY A 317 3.24 5.79 -10.23
N MET A 318 3.52 7.06 -10.57
CA MET A 318 2.81 7.77 -11.61
C MET A 318 3.74 8.74 -12.35
N ILE A 319 3.26 9.24 -13.50
CA ILE A 319 3.91 10.32 -14.24
C ILE A 319 3.02 11.54 -14.14
N ASP A 320 3.61 12.66 -13.77
CA ASP A 320 2.97 13.96 -13.71
C ASP A 320 3.85 15.05 -14.30
N SER A 321 3.24 16.06 -14.91
CA SER A 321 3.94 17.21 -15.47
C SER A 321 3.58 18.54 -14.81
N SER A 322 2.54 18.56 -13.98
CA SER A 322 1.97 19.78 -13.40
C SER A 322 2.88 20.42 -12.36
N ASN A 323 3.59 19.60 -11.58
CA ASN A 323 4.45 20.07 -10.50
C ASN A 323 5.73 20.78 -10.98
N LEU A 324 6.31 20.29 -12.07
CA LEU A 324 7.64 20.75 -12.53
C LEU A 324 7.57 21.45 -13.89
N GLY A 325 6.39 21.59 -14.50
CA GLY A 325 6.21 22.09 -15.86
C GLY A 325 6.81 21.18 -16.94
N ARG A 326 7.24 19.98 -16.56
CA ARG A 326 7.79 18.92 -17.41
C ARG A 326 7.47 17.56 -16.83
N PRO A 327 7.35 16.50 -17.66
CA PRO A 327 7.05 15.17 -17.18
C PRO A 327 8.12 14.66 -16.21
N ALA A 328 7.65 14.11 -15.11
CA ALA A 328 8.47 13.47 -14.09
C ALA A 328 7.81 12.17 -13.62
N ILE A 329 8.62 11.19 -13.27
CA ILE A 329 8.19 9.96 -12.62
C ILE A 329 8.19 10.21 -11.13
N PHE A 330 7.07 9.95 -10.49
CA PHE A 330 6.90 9.96 -9.04
C PHE A 330 6.74 8.54 -8.53
N LEU A 331 7.47 8.20 -7.47
CA LEU A 331 7.27 7.00 -6.67
C LEU A 331 7.03 7.43 -5.23
N PHE A 332 6.05 6.83 -4.59
CA PHE A 332 5.61 7.25 -3.27
C PHE A 332 5.08 6.08 -2.46
N ASP A 333 5.16 6.20 -1.14
CA ASP A 333 4.61 5.23 -0.22
C ASP A 333 3.08 5.32 -0.23
N ARG A 334 2.40 4.18 -0.30
CA ARG A 334 0.94 4.11 -0.23
C ARG A 334 0.46 4.00 1.23
N TYR A 335 1.09 4.77 2.11
CA TYR A 335 0.75 4.82 3.52
C TYR A 335 0.81 6.28 4.03
N PRO A 336 -0.12 6.71 4.90
CA PRO A 336 -0.10 8.05 5.48
C PRO A 336 1.24 8.38 6.15
N GLY A 337 1.83 9.52 5.79
CA GLY A 337 3.15 9.94 6.28
C GLY A 337 4.34 9.22 5.68
N GLY A 338 4.13 8.12 4.96
CA GLY A 338 5.19 7.25 4.42
C GLY A 338 5.67 6.20 5.42
N LEU A 339 6.35 5.17 4.93
CA LEU A 339 6.98 4.10 5.70
C LEU A 339 8.50 4.04 5.50
N GLY A 340 9.06 4.97 4.72
CA GLY A 340 10.49 5.01 4.41
C GLY A 340 10.90 4.23 3.16
N PHE A 341 9.97 3.60 2.43
CA PHE A 341 10.28 2.87 1.20
C PHE A 341 10.71 3.80 0.07
N ALA A 342 10.01 4.92 -0.09
CA ALA A 342 10.37 5.94 -1.07
C ALA A 342 11.73 6.58 -0.74
N GLU A 343 12.06 6.78 0.53
CA GLU A 343 13.36 7.28 0.96
C GLU A 343 14.50 6.30 0.63
N GLN A 344 14.27 5.00 0.81
CA GLN A 344 15.23 3.96 0.41
C GLN A 344 15.42 3.90 -1.11
N GLY A 345 14.39 4.22 -1.88
CA GLY A 345 14.44 4.27 -3.34
C GLY A 345 15.17 5.49 -3.89
N TYR A 346 15.21 6.58 -3.10
CA TYR A 346 15.96 7.79 -3.40
C TYR A 346 17.45 7.59 -3.23
#